data_1aed4dc6c6acc436b0ceea78194a1c6f
#
_entry.id   1aed4dc6c6acc436b0ceea78194a1c6f
#
_cell.length_a   1.000
_cell.length_b   1.000
_cell.length_c   1.000
_cell.angle_alpha   90.00
_cell.angle_beta   90.00
_cell.angle_gamma   90.00
#
_symmetry.space_group_name_H-M   'P 1'
#
loop_
_entity.id
_entity.type
_entity.pdbx_description
1 polymer ?
#
loop_
_entity_poly.entity_id
_entity_poly.type
_entity_poly.pdbx_seq_one_letter_code
_entity_poly.pdbx_strand_id
1 'polypeptide(L)'
;RKRATAGKNDPVADQNSGTDTAKEKSTQILTGVLIFLILLQILRILTGNRMWLTGDMTVETVNTFLRENAVYTVNPLTGTAYSMGMSLRLKILCLPTLYGAISRFTGMAPVDVVYRLIPCITLLLSYVAYGSLGKALFPENSVKRRTFLLIVGILFSTGAYMPGVDGFDVFYGGFRGVTIRAAVLLPYLLSCLMDR
;
A
#
# COMPACT_ATOMS: atom_id res chain seq x y z
N ARG A 1 -59.95 -45.24 -6.07
CA ARG A 1 -59.38 -44.23 -7.00
C ARG A 1 -58.17 -43.59 -6.35
N LYS A 2 -56.92 -44.07 -6.70
CA LYS A 2 -55.67 -43.47 -6.34
C LYS A 2 -55.34 -42.41 -7.37
N ARG A 3 -55.22 -41.15 -6.95
CA ARG A 3 -54.65 -40.04 -7.76
C ARG A 3 -53.12 -40.06 -7.56
N ALA A 4 -52.39 -40.32 -8.61
CA ALA A 4 -50.95 -40.10 -8.71
C ALA A 4 -50.70 -38.59 -8.84
N THR A 5 -50.03 -38.01 -7.86
CA THR A 5 -49.44 -36.64 -8.00
C THR A 5 -48.11 -36.75 -8.69
N ALA A 6 -48.06 -36.36 -9.95
CA ALA A 6 -46.83 -36.19 -10.68
C ALA A 6 -45.97 -35.09 -10.04
N GLY A 7 -44.79 -35.44 -9.56
CA GLY A 7 -43.79 -34.51 -9.09
C GLY A 7 -43.33 -33.63 -10.26
N LYS A 8 -43.64 -32.35 -10.21
CA LYS A 8 -43.13 -31.34 -11.12
C LYS A 8 -41.69 -31.03 -10.71
N ASN A 9 -40.75 -31.62 -11.45
CA ASN A 9 -39.34 -31.22 -11.31
C ASN A 9 -39.21 -29.78 -11.76
N ASP A 10 -38.97 -28.88 -10.83
CA ASP A 10 -38.73 -27.47 -11.12
C ASP A 10 -37.29 -27.28 -11.66
N PRO A 11 -37.13 -26.86 -12.94
CA PRO A 11 -35.81 -26.67 -13.54
C PRO A 11 -35.06 -25.42 -13.02
N VAL A 12 -35.65 -24.66 -12.10
CA VAL A 12 -35.07 -23.41 -11.56
C VAL A 12 -33.98 -23.65 -10.52
N ALA A 13 -33.94 -24.81 -9.85
CA ALA A 13 -32.92 -25.12 -8.84
C ALA A 13 -31.55 -25.43 -9.45
N ASP A 14 -31.49 -25.92 -10.67
CA ASP A 14 -30.24 -26.37 -11.31
C ASP A 14 -29.47 -25.22 -11.98
N GLN A 15 -30.11 -24.11 -12.34
CA GLN A 15 -29.47 -22.94 -12.91
C GLN A 15 -28.72 -22.11 -11.85
N ASN A 16 -29.15 -22.10 -10.59
CA ASN A 16 -28.48 -21.35 -9.53
C ASN A 16 -27.15 -21.99 -9.08
N SER A 17 -27.06 -23.30 -9.09
CA SER A 17 -25.81 -23.99 -8.69
C SER A 17 -24.66 -23.78 -9.68
N GLY A 18 -24.97 -23.69 -10.97
CA GLY A 18 -23.96 -23.44 -12.03
C GLY A 18 -23.40 -22.02 -12.01
N THR A 19 -24.24 -21.03 -11.70
CA THR A 19 -23.81 -19.61 -11.63
C THR A 19 -22.95 -19.33 -10.38
N ASP A 20 -23.23 -20.00 -9.26
CA ASP A 20 -22.46 -19.81 -8.02
C ASP A 20 -21.07 -20.44 -8.12
N THR A 21 -20.95 -21.62 -8.70
CA THR A 21 -19.65 -22.28 -8.96
C THR A 21 -18.78 -21.51 -9.96
N ALA A 22 -19.36 -20.93 -11.00
CA ALA A 22 -18.65 -20.07 -11.95
C ALA A 22 -18.15 -18.78 -11.30
N LYS A 23 -18.95 -18.15 -10.44
CA LYS A 23 -18.59 -16.95 -9.70
C LYS A 23 -17.48 -17.22 -8.69
N GLU A 24 -17.52 -18.36 -8.02
CA GLU A 24 -16.47 -18.78 -7.09
C GLU A 24 -15.14 -19.03 -7.80
N LYS A 25 -15.11 -19.77 -8.90
CA LYS A 25 -13.92 -19.98 -9.72
C LYS A 25 -13.33 -18.66 -10.23
N SER A 26 -14.17 -17.74 -10.71
CA SER A 26 -13.73 -16.41 -11.15
C SER A 26 -13.08 -15.63 -10.00
N THR A 27 -13.65 -15.68 -8.80
CA THR A 27 -13.08 -15.02 -7.62
C THR A 27 -11.73 -15.61 -7.20
N GLN A 28 -11.57 -16.93 -7.31
CA GLN A 28 -10.30 -17.62 -6.99
C GLN A 28 -9.21 -17.24 -8.00
N ILE A 29 -9.52 -17.22 -9.29
CA ILE A 29 -8.57 -16.80 -10.35
C ILE A 29 -8.14 -15.36 -10.13
N LEU A 30 -9.09 -14.43 -9.93
CA LEU A 30 -8.78 -13.02 -9.67
C LEU A 30 -7.93 -12.83 -8.41
N THR A 31 -8.16 -13.64 -7.37
CA THR A 31 -7.35 -13.61 -6.15
C THR A 31 -5.92 -14.09 -6.42
N GLY A 32 -5.75 -15.15 -7.19
CA GLY A 32 -4.43 -15.64 -7.59
C GLY A 32 -3.64 -14.59 -8.39
N VAL A 33 -4.30 -13.98 -9.38
CA VAL A 33 -3.69 -12.88 -10.18
C VAL A 33 -3.32 -11.69 -9.30
N LEU A 34 -4.17 -11.31 -8.34
CA LEU A 34 -3.90 -10.21 -7.41
C LEU A 34 -2.67 -10.52 -6.53
N ILE A 35 -2.59 -11.72 -5.97
CA ILE A 35 -1.44 -12.14 -5.15
C ILE A 35 -0.17 -12.12 -6.01
N PHE A 36 -0.21 -12.66 -7.22
CA PHE A 36 0.92 -12.63 -8.13
C PHE A 36 1.38 -11.20 -8.45
N LEU A 37 0.43 -10.30 -8.72
CA LEU A 37 0.71 -8.89 -8.95
C LEU A 37 1.40 -8.23 -7.75
N ILE A 38 0.90 -8.47 -6.52
CA ILE A 38 1.51 -7.95 -5.28
C ILE A 38 2.95 -8.48 -5.12
N LEU A 39 3.18 -9.77 -5.34
CA LEU A 39 4.51 -10.36 -5.24
C LEU A 39 5.48 -9.76 -6.28
N LEU A 40 5.02 -9.57 -7.51
CA LEU A 40 5.81 -8.90 -8.56
C LEU A 40 6.16 -7.46 -8.18
N GLN A 41 5.23 -6.74 -7.58
CA GLN A 41 5.45 -5.36 -7.12
C GLN A 41 6.45 -5.31 -5.96
N ILE A 42 6.35 -6.21 -4.99
CA ILE A 42 7.33 -6.34 -3.90
C ILE A 42 8.71 -6.66 -4.47
N LEU A 43 8.79 -7.62 -5.38
CA LEU A 43 10.06 -7.97 -6.04
C LEU A 43 10.67 -6.75 -6.75
N ARG A 44 9.86 -5.97 -7.47
CA ARG A 44 10.29 -4.72 -8.10
C ARG A 44 10.82 -3.70 -7.10
N ILE A 45 10.19 -3.55 -5.93
CA ILE A 45 10.67 -2.67 -4.86
C ILE A 45 12.03 -3.15 -4.35
N LEU A 46 12.19 -4.44 -4.11
CA LEU A 46 13.41 -5.01 -3.55
C LEU A 46 14.59 -5.00 -4.54
N THR A 47 14.35 -5.23 -5.83
CA THR A 47 15.38 -5.29 -6.87
C THR A 47 15.62 -3.98 -7.59
N GLY A 48 14.70 -3.01 -7.44
CA GLY A 48 14.76 -1.73 -8.15
C GLY A 48 16.02 -0.92 -7.80
N ASN A 49 16.73 -0.46 -8.83
CA ASN A 49 17.87 0.45 -8.66
C ASN A 49 17.35 1.86 -8.37
N ARG A 50 17.76 2.44 -7.23
CA ARG A 50 17.28 3.72 -6.70
C ARG A 50 18.22 4.90 -6.97
N MET A 51 19.15 4.77 -7.92
CA MET A 51 20.11 5.85 -8.27
C MET A 51 19.44 7.18 -8.70
N TRP A 52 18.15 7.16 -9.03
CA TRP A 52 17.37 8.33 -9.46
C TRP A 52 16.90 9.24 -8.33
N LEU A 53 17.00 8.78 -7.08
CA LEU A 53 16.51 9.51 -5.90
C LEU A 53 17.58 10.43 -5.30
N THR A 54 18.50 10.90 -6.14
CA THR A 54 19.46 11.93 -5.78
C THR A 54 18.70 13.21 -5.42
N GLY A 55 18.88 13.69 -4.18
CA GLY A 55 18.23 14.92 -3.68
C GLY A 55 17.14 14.66 -2.61
N ASP A 56 16.82 13.41 -2.28
CA ASP A 56 15.99 13.12 -1.13
C ASP A 56 16.84 13.10 0.14
N MET A 57 16.60 14.06 1.02
CA MET A 57 17.36 14.24 2.26
C MET A 57 16.97 13.23 3.35
N THR A 58 16.04 12.31 3.09
CA THR A 58 15.51 11.41 4.13
C THR A 58 16.60 10.44 4.61
N VAL A 59 17.36 9.85 3.70
CA VAL A 59 18.43 8.90 4.03
C VAL A 59 19.58 9.61 4.76
N GLU A 60 19.99 10.78 4.29
CA GLU A 60 21.04 11.58 4.93
C GLU A 60 20.60 12.02 6.33
N THR A 61 19.32 12.36 6.51
CA THR A 61 18.75 12.69 7.82
C THR A 61 18.81 11.49 8.75
N VAL A 62 18.42 10.30 8.28
CA VAL A 62 18.51 9.07 9.08
C VAL A 62 19.95 8.69 9.41
N ASN A 63 20.88 8.81 8.45
CA ASN A 63 22.30 8.59 8.66
C ASN A 63 22.87 9.53 9.74
N THR A 64 22.47 10.82 9.69
CA THR A 64 22.91 11.81 10.69
C THR A 64 22.40 11.44 12.08
N PHE A 65 21.14 11.00 12.22
CA PHE A 65 20.59 10.55 13.51
C PHE A 65 21.36 9.36 14.10
N LEU A 66 21.74 8.42 13.26
CA LEU A 66 22.50 7.24 13.71
C LEU A 66 23.94 7.60 14.11
N ARG A 67 24.59 8.49 13.34
CA ARG A 67 25.97 8.92 13.61
C ARG A 67 26.07 9.79 14.86
N GLU A 68 25.21 10.79 14.99
CA GLU A 68 25.25 11.73 16.11
C GLU A 68 24.54 11.19 17.37
N ASN A 69 23.85 10.05 17.26
CA ASN A 69 23.01 9.47 18.31
C ASN A 69 21.99 10.48 18.88
N ALA A 70 21.57 11.43 18.07
CA ALA A 70 20.67 12.51 18.42
C ALA A 70 19.82 12.90 17.21
N VAL A 71 18.63 13.46 17.49
CA VAL A 71 17.64 13.81 16.47
C VAL A 71 17.69 15.29 16.19
N TYR A 72 17.90 15.69 14.93
CA TYR A 72 17.87 17.09 14.47
C TYR A 72 18.87 18.04 15.19
N THR A 73 20.00 17.55 15.63
CA THR A 73 21.06 18.38 16.24
C THR A 73 21.91 19.07 15.17
N VAL A 74 22.10 18.40 14.07
CA VAL A 74 22.98 18.82 12.98
C VAL A 74 22.20 18.81 11.67
N ASN A 75 22.50 19.77 10.78
CA ASN A 75 21.95 19.82 9.44
C ASN A 75 22.56 18.66 8.61
N PRO A 76 21.74 17.74 8.07
CA PRO A 76 22.25 16.58 7.35
C PRO A 76 23.04 16.92 6.09
N LEU A 77 22.84 18.10 5.48
CA LEU A 77 23.57 18.52 4.28
C LEU A 77 24.94 19.16 4.59
N THR A 78 25.00 19.96 5.64
CA THR A 78 26.21 20.75 5.94
C THR A 78 27.07 20.15 7.05
N GLY A 79 26.51 19.22 7.82
CA GLY A 79 27.18 18.62 8.99
C GLY A 79 27.37 19.61 10.15
N THR A 80 26.78 20.82 10.07
CA THR A 80 26.91 21.87 11.10
C THR A 80 25.67 21.95 11.96
N ALA A 81 25.83 22.39 13.21
CA ALA A 81 24.69 22.65 14.08
C ALA A 81 23.77 23.72 13.48
N TYR A 82 22.47 23.62 13.74
CA TYR A 82 21.51 24.63 13.29
C TYR A 82 21.77 25.97 13.99
N SER A 83 22.18 26.99 13.25
CA SER A 83 22.57 28.30 13.78
C SER A 83 21.41 29.06 14.41
N MET A 84 20.19 28.88 13.91
CA MET A 84 18.96 29.52 14.41
C MET A 84 18.06 28.60 15.23
N GLY A 85 18.58 27.45 15.66
CA GLY A 85 17.79 26.40 16.27
C GLY A 85 16.94 25.63 15.25
N MET A 86 16.27 24.59 15.72
CA MET A 86 15.47 23.70 14.88
C MET A 86 14.15 24.35 14.50
N SER A 87 13.82 24.41 13.19
CA SER A 87 12.54 24.93 12.71
C SER A 87 11.37 24.10 13.24
N LEU A 88 10.20 24.73 13.44
CA LEU A 88 8.98 24.06 13.90
C LEU A 88 8.60 22.88 12.99
N ARG A 89 8.83 23.01 11.67
CA ARG A 89 8.60 21.94 10.69
C ARG A 89 9.40 20.68 11.01
N LEU A 90 10.67 20.80 11.35
CA LEU A 90 11.52 19.66 11.69
C LEU A 90 11.10 19.00 13.00
N LYS A 91 10.60 19.77 13.97
CA LYS A 91 10.08 19.22 15.23
C LYS A 91 8.86 18.31 15.04
N ILE A 92 8.05 18.56 14.00
CA ILE A 92 6.84 17.80 13.70
C ILE A 92 7.15 16.62 12.76
N LEU A 93 8.31 16.61 12.09
CA LEU A 93 8.67 15.60 11.09
C LEU A 93 9.11 14.29 11.78
N CYS A 94 8.15 13.41 12.06
CA CYS A 94 8.40 12.17 12.82
C CYS A 94 8.88 10.99 11.94
N LEU A 95 8.62 11.00 10.63
CA LEU A 95 8.94 9.86 9.76
C LEU A 95 10.43 9.52 9.67
N PRO A 96 11.36 10.47 9.44
CA PRO A 96 12.79 10.14 9.44
C PRO A 96 13.27 9.61 10.79
N THR A 97 12.70 10.09 11.89
CA THR A 97 13.01 9.57 13.24
C THR A 97 12.56 8.13 13.42
N LEU A 98 11.34 7.80 12.94
CA LEU A 98 10.84 6.43 12.92
C LEU A 98 11.73 5.51 12.08
N TYR A 99 12.16 5.96 10.90
CA TYR A 99 13.05 5.18 10.02
C TYR A 99 14.42 4.96 10.66
N GLY A 100 14.96 5.97 11.36
CA GLY A 100 16.18 5.85 12.14
C GLY A 100 16.05 4.85 13.29
N ALA A 101 14.94 4.87 14.02
CA ALA A 101 14.64 3.89 15.04
C ALA A 101 14.57 2.46 14.46
N ILE A 102 13.85 2.26 13.35
CA ILE A 102 13.77 0.96 12.67
C ILE A 102 15.15 0.49 12.25
N SER A 103 15.95 1.36 11.62
CA SER A 103 17.33 1.03 11.20
C SER A 103 18.18 0.60 12.38
N ARG A 104 18.09 1.30 13.49
CA ARG A 104 18.83 0.98 14.72
C ARG A 104 18.42 -0.36 15.36
N PHE A 105 17.11 -0.63 15.43
CA PHE A 105 16.59 -1.87 16.00
C PHE A 105 16.84 -3.10 15.12
N THR A 106 16.77 -2.95 13.81
CA THR A 106 16.94 -4.06 12.86
C THR A 106 18.38 -4.28 12.46
N GLY A 107 19.27 -3.30 12.66
CA GLY A 107 20.64 -3.29 12.13
C GLY A 107 20.71 -3.11 10.61
N MET A 108 19.59 -2.82 9.93
CA MET A 108 19.56 -2.60 8.48
C MET A 108 20.15 -1.24 8.13
N ALA A 109 20.81 -1.16 6.96
CA ALA A 109 21.27 0.12 6.44
C ALA A 109 20.10 1.09 6.23
N PRO A 110 20.23 2.41 6.54
CA PRO A 110 19.17 3.40 6.35
C PRO A 110 18.60 3.42 4.94
N VAL A 111 19.43 3.22 3.93
CA VAL A 111 19.03 3.12 2.52
C VAL A 111 18.03 1.98 2.29
N ASP A 112 18.27 0.82 2.89
CA ASP A 112 17.39 -0.35 2.75
C ASP A 112 16.08 -0.17 3.52
N VAL A 113 16.14 0.46 4.69
CA VAL A 113 14.93 0.79 5.45
C VAL A 113 14.06 1.76 4.67
N VAL A 114 14.61 2.89 4.23
CA VAL A 114 13.85 3.96 3.58
C VAL A 114 13.34 3.54 2.20
N TYR A 115 14.19 2.90 1.39
CA TYR A 115 13.85 2.65 -0.03
C TYR A 115 13.35 1.24 -0.34
N ARG A 116 13.43 0.30 0.60
CA ARG A 116 12.95 -1.06 0.40
C ARG A 116 11.89 -1.46 1.43
N LEU A 117 12.25 -1.43 2.71
CA LEU A 117 11.35 -1.90 3.78
C LEU A 117 10.07 -1.05 3.86
N ILE A 118 10.23 0.27 3.99
CA ILE A 118 9.08 1.18 4.15
C ILE A 118 8.15 1.16 2.93
N PRO A 119 8.62 1.26 1.67
CA PRO A 119 7.75 1.14 0.50
C PRO A 119 7.01 -0.21 0.41
N CYS A 120 7.64 -1.33 0.81
CA CYS A 120 6.96 -2.62 0.88
C CYS A 120 5.81 -2.60 1.90
N ILE A 121 6.06 -2.05 3.09
CA ILE A 121 5.02 -1.89 4.14
C ILE A 121 3.90 -0.98 3.63
N THR A 122 4.25 0.17 3.05
CA THR A 122 3.27 1.12 2.49
C THR A 122 2.43 0.48 1.40
N LEU A 123 3.03 -0.31 0.50
CA LEU A 123 2.31 -1.04 -0.54
C LEU A 123 1.29 -2.01 0.08
N LEU A 124 1.71 -2.83 1.04
CA LEU A 124 0.81 -3.79 1.70
C LEU A 124 -0.32 -3.10 2.44
N LEU A 125 -0.03 -2.03 3.19
CA LEU A 125 -1.04 -1.23 3.87
C LEU A 125 -2.01 -0.57 2.90
N SER A 126 -1.52 -0.11 1.73
CA SER A 126 -2.37 0.44 0.67
C SER A 126 -3.37 -0.61 0.16
N TYR A 127 -2.92 -1.84 -0.10
CA TYR A 127 -3.84 -2.92 -0.49
C TYR A 127 -4.88 -3.25 0.59
N VAL A 128 -4.50 -3.20 1.87
CA VAL A 128 -5.46 -3.37 2.98
C VAL A 128 -6.47 -2.22 3.00
N ALA A 129 -6.02 -0.98 2.87
CA ALA A 129 -6.87 0.20 2.86
C ALA A 129 -7.86 0.21 1.68
N TYR A 130 -7.37 -0.06 0.46
CA TYR A 130 -8.23 -0.18 -0.72
C TYR A 130 -9.11 -1.44 -0.67
N GLY A 131 -8.65 -2.51 0.01
CA GLY A 131 -9.46 -3.70 0.28
C GLY A 131 -10.67 -3.39 1.17
N SER A 132 -10.48 -2.58 2.21
CA SER A 132 -11.55 -2.08 3.07
C SER A 132 -12.51 -1.18 2.29
N LEU A 133 -11.98 -0.25 1.49
CA LEU A 133 -12.78 0.62 0.63
C LEU A 133 -13.57 -0.21 -0.40
N GLY A 134 -12.95 -1.19 -1.05
CA GLY A 134 -13.61 -2.10 -1.98
C GLY A 134 -14.71 -2.94 -1.33
N LYS A 135 -14.57 -3.28 -0.05
CA LYS A 135 -15.62 -3.96 0.72
C LYS A 135 -16.81 -3.03 1.00
N ALA A 136 -16.55 -1.76 1.34
CA ALA A 136 -17.59 -0.75 1.54
C ALA A 136 -18.33 -0.42 0.23
N LEU A 137 -17.61 -0.32 -0.91
CA LEU A 137 -18.20 -0.03 -2.24
C LEU A 137 -18.98 -1.22 -2.82
N PHE A 138 -18.54 -2.44 -2.60
CA PHE A 138 -19.11 -3.66 -3.21
C PHE A 138 -19.34 -4.74 -2.16
N PRO A 139 -20.25 -4.55 -1.17
CA PRO A 139 -20.41 -5.44 -0.03
C PRO A 139 -20.78 -6.88 -0.45
N GLU A 140 -21.67 -7.04 -1.44
CA GLU A 140 -22.19 -8.35 -1.84
C GLU A 140 -21.45 -8.98 -3.04
N ASN A 141 -20.59 -8.22 -3.74
CA ASN A 141 -20.00 -8.69 -4.99
C ASN A 141 -18.49 -8.89 -4.89
N SER A 142 -18.06 -10.11 -4.53
CA SER A 142 -16.65 -10.47 -4.39
C SER A 142 -15.84 -10.29 -5.68
N VAL A 143 -16.45 -10.54 -6.85
CA VAL A 143 -15.78 -10.39 -8.15
C VAL A 143 -15.48 -8.92 -8.41
N LYS A 144 -16.46 -8.01 -8.25
CA LYS A 144 -16.24 -6.56 -8.43
C LYS A 144 -15.18 -6.03 -7.48
N ARG A 145 -15.18 -6.48 -6.22
CA ARG A 145 -14.17 -6.11 -5.23
C ARG A 145 -12.76 -6.53 -5.66
N ARG A 146 -12.58 -7.76 -6.16
CA ARG A 146 -11.27 -8.24 -6.64
C ARG A 146 -10.83 -7.50 -7.90
N THR A 147 -11.75 -7.25 -8.84
CA THR A 147 -11.47 -6.44 -10.04
C THR A 147 -11.05 -5.03 -9.68
N PHE A 148 -11.73 -4.38 -8.72
CA PHE A 148 -11.35 -3.07 -8.20
C PHE A 148 -9.90 -3.06 -7.66
N LEU A 149 -9.54 -4.06 -6.83
CA LEU A 149 -8.18 -4.17 -6.30
C LEU A 149 -7.14 -4.44 -7.40
N LEU A 150 -7.47 -5.18 -8.45
CA LEU A 150 -6.58 -5.35 -9.60
C LEU A 150 -6.34 -4.05 -10.36
N ILE A 151 -7.39 -3.25 -10.58
CA ILE A 151 -7.27 -1.93 -11.21
C ILE A 151 -6.36 -1.03 -10.37
N VAL A 152 -6.58 -0.98 -9.06
CA VAL A 152 -5.70 -0.22 -8.13
C VAL A 152 -4.26 -0.73 -8.20
N GLY A 153 -4.05 -2.04 -8.25
CA GLY A 153 -2.73 -2.64 -8.38
C GLY A 153 -2.02 -2.24 -9.69
N ILE A 154 -2.74 -2.18 -10.81
CA ILE A 154 -2.20 -1.68 -12.08
C ILE A 154 -1.84 -0.20 -11.96
N LEU A 155 -2.70 0.61 -11.32
CA LEU A 155 -2.40 2.04 -11.08
C LEU A 155 -1.16 2.22 -10.21
N PHE A 156 -0.94 1.40 -9.18
CA PHE A 156 0.32 1.42 -8.42
C PHE A 156 1.53 1.08 -9.31
N SER A 157 1.39 0.15 -10.23
CA SER A 157 2.49 -0.22 -11.15
C SER A 157 2.86 0.90 -12.13
N THR A 158 1.91 1.76 -12.48
CA THR A 158 2.08 2.87 -13.42
C THR A 158 2.28 4.23 -12.73
N GLY A 159 2.03 4.32 -11.43
CA GLY A 159 2.03 5.58 -10.67
C GLY A 159 3.32 6.38 -10.73
N ALA A 160 4.47 5.69 -10.86
CA ALA A 160 5.78 6.32 -11.04
C ALA A 160 5.89 7.19 -12.32
N TYR A 161 5.03 6.95 -13.30
CA TYR A 161 5.00 7.68 -14.58
C TYR A 161 3.91 8.76 -14.62
N MET A 162 3.16 8.92 -13.53
CA MET A 162 2.06 9.90 -13.41
C MET A 162 2.52 11.08 -12.53
N PRO A 163 3.04 12.17 -13.11
CA PRO A 163 3.47 13.33 -12.32
C PRO A 163 2.27 13.94 -11.58
N GLY A 164 2.48 14.28 -10.30
CA GLY A 164 1.47 14.95 -9.47
C GLY A 164 0.43 14.02 -8.83
N VAL A 165 0.55 12.70 -8.99
CA VAL A 165 -0.37 11.72 -8.38
C VAL A 165 0.36 10.93 -7.28
N ASP A 166 0.69 11.61 -6.19
CA ASP A 166 1.47 11.06 -5.09
C ASP A 166 0.88 9.77 -4.48
N GLY A 167 -0.43 9.59 -4.54
CA GLY A 167 -1.14 8.43 -4.00
C GLY A 167 -0.83 7.11 -4.71
N PHE A 168 -0.34 7.14 -5.94
CA PHE A 168 0.03 5.96 -6.70
C PHE A 168 1.55 5.79 -6.85
N ASP A 169 2.36 6.77 -6.42
CA ASP A 169 3.83 6.68 -6.43
C ASP A 169 4.37 5.86 -5.25
N VAL A 170 3.84 4.65 -5.06
CA VAL A 170 4.24 3.79 -3.94
C VAL A 170 5.63 3.20 -4.14
N PHE A 171 6.06 3.00 -5.39
CA PHE A 171 7.37 2.40 -5.70
C PHE A 171 8.55 3.33 -5.40
N TYR A 172 8.46 4.60 -5.77
CA TYR A 172 9.55 5.56 -5.62
C TYR A 172 9.33 6.52 -4.46
N GLY A 173 8.09 6.81 -4.14
CA GLY A 173 7.70 7.74 -3.07
C GLY A 173 7.08 7.07 -1.85
N GLY A 174 7.05 5.73 -1.76
CA GLY A 174 6.36 5.00 -0.69
C GLY A 174 6.84 5.29 0.74
N PHE A 175 8.02 5.90 0.89
CA PHE A 175 8.56 6.39 2.16
C PHE A 175 8.13 7.85 2.47
N ARG A 176 7.55 8.56 1.50
CA ARG A 176 7.12 9.95 1.69
C ARG A 176 5.78 10.02 2.41
N GLY A 177 5.68 10.93 3.38
CA GLY A 177 4.45 11.12 4.14
C GLY A 177 3.23 11.49 3.29
N VAL A 178 3.44 12.19 2.17
CA VAL A 178 2.38 12.52 1.20
C VAL A 178 1.81 11.26 0.57
N THR A 179 2.67 10.35 0.11
CA THR A 179 2.26 9.06 -0.50
C THR A 179 1.57 8.17 0.53
N ILE A 180 2.12 8.04 1.74
CA ILE A 180 1.49 7.25 2.82
C ILE A 180 0.10 7.79 3.13
N ARG A 181 -0.05 9.11 3.25
CA ARG A 181 -1.35 9.76 3.49
C ARG A 181 -2.34 9.47 2.37
N ALA A 182 -1.92 9.64 1.11
CA ALA A 182 -2.81 9.51 -0.04
C ALA A 182 -3.12 8.05 -0.40
N ALA A 183 -2.15 7.13 -0.27
CA ALA A 183 -2.32 5.73 -0.63
C ALA A 183 -2.93 4.86 0.48
N VAL A 184 -2.75 5.24 1.75
CA VAL A 184 -3.18 4.43 2.91
C VAL A 184 -4.28 5.13 3.69
N LEU A 185 -3.99 6.34 4.23
CA LEU A 185 -4.90 6.97 5.17
C LEU A 185 -6.20 7.44 4.53
N LEU A 186 -6.12 8.05 3.33
CA LEU A 186 -7.30 8.57 2.64
C LEU A 186 -8.30 7.47 2.25
N PRO A 187 -7.91 6.37 1.54
CA PRO A 187 -8.86 5.32 1.20
C PRO A 187 -9.39 4.58 2.44
N TYR A 188 -8.59 4.43 3.50
CA TYR A 188 -9.06 3.85 4.75
C TYR A 188 -10.09 4.75 5.44
N LEU A 189 -9.85 6.07 5.51
CA LEU A 189 -10.80 7.03 6.07
C LEU A 189 -12.13 7.00 5.30
N LEU A 190 -12.06 6.98 3.96
CA LEU A 190 -13.27 6.87 3.11
C LEU A 190 -14.04 5.58 3.40
N SER A 191 -13.34 4.44 3.58
CA SER A 191 -14.02 3.20 3.93
C SER A 191 -14.77 3.30 5.27
N CYS A 192 -14.16 3.92 6.29
CA CYS A 192 -14.79 4.14 7.59
C CYS A 192 -16.01 5.08 7.53
N LEU A 193 -16.00 6.06 6.61
CA LEU A 193 -17.14 6.96 6.41
C LEU A 193 -18.32 6.28 5.70
N MET A 194 -18.02 5.30 4.84
CA MET A 194 -19.04 4.56 4.08
C MET A 194 -19.64 3.38 4.88
N ASP A 195 -18.93 2.85 5.86
CA ASP A 195 -19.41 1.77 6.74
C ASP A 195 -20.37 2.26 7.86
N ARG A 196 -20.69 3.58 7.91
CA ARG A 196 -21.67 4.19 8.81
C ARG A 196 -23.05 4.30 8.15
#